data_4d16c40d96c3aff1f669f2a7788e75b8
#
_entry.id   4d16c40d96c3aff1f669f2a7788e75b8
#
_cell.length_a   1.000
_cell.length_b   1.000
_cell.length_c   1.000
_cell.angle_alpha   90.00
_cell.angle_beta   90.00
_cell.angle_gamma   90.00
#
_symmetry.space_group_name_H-M   'P 1'
#
loop_
_entity.id
_entity.type
_entity.pdbx_description
1 polymer ?
#
loop_
_entity_poly.entity_id
_entity_poly.type
_entity_poly.pdbx_seq_one_letter_code
_entity_poly.pdbx_strand_id
1 'polypeptide(L)'
;MVFVVFDEFPADDLLRPDGSIDAERFPNFARLASISTWFPNATTVYDSTFGAVPAILDGRLPRPHTTTDVRSHKPSIFHVLDRLGYEVFKVESASAVCPPSICPGARTRRPGVLARLAGAGRPSRFHGWLGAVRKRQQPAFYFHHALMPHEPWIYLPSGHQSRPEGKDPIPDLNHDVGFDDPDLSAQNHLRHLLQVGFTDRLVGDLLDRLERTGLLERALVVVTADHGYSFRVGVKSRRLISDDNVEEIAPVPLFVKAPGQMERRVNRSAVRNIDMLATIADLLDTRVFYEQDGRSAYSREVRERREIEVRTRDFDDTVRIGLPELRTRRAARRREHARLLGTGRESALLYGDPWAEAYGVGPRPDLLGRRLGKVRAERIAFDTGAGGARRGTEPLADSDVRASLANRSLYASVSRHETVLPTRVAGSLFGVPPGEHLDLALAVNGRIRATSRSFDFHRGVPEYYSFQLPETALRPGRNRLRIVVLS
;
A
#
# COMPACT_ATOMS: atom_id res chain seq x y z
N MET A 1 22.05 -9.93 7.92
CA MET A 1 21.35 -9.53 6.70
C MET A 1 19.88 -9.33 7.00
N VAL A 2 19.25 -8.30 6.43
CA VAL A 2 17.80 -8.01 6.54
C VAL A 2 17.21 -7.89 5.14
N PHE A 3 16.09 -8.55 4.88
CA PHE A 3 15.40 -8.48 3.60
C PHE A 3 13.90 -8.34 3.83
N VAL A 4 13.34 -7.21 3.41
CA VAL A 4 11.90 -6.92 3.48
C VAL A 4 11.34 -6.84 2.08
N VAL A 5 10.27 -7.58 1.82
CA VAL A 5 9.47 -7.51 0.61
C VAL A 5 8.09 -7.01 1.02
N PHE A 6 7.68 -5.86 0.52
CA PHE A 6 6.34 -5.32 0.66
C PHE A 6 5.41 -5.89 -0.42
N ASP A 7 4.10 -5.73 -0.25
CA ASP A 7 3.05 -6.31 -1.08
C ASP A 7 2.17 -5.20 -1.69
N GLU A 8 1.96 -5.24 -3.01
CA GLU A 8 1.18 -4.24 -3.77
C GLU A 8 1.69 -2.80 -3.60
N PHE A 9 2.99 -2.58 -3.82
CA PHE A 9 3.60 -1.28 -3.59
C PHE A 9 4.17 -0.66 -4.89
N PRO A 10 3.40 0.22 -5.59
CA PRO A 10 3.90 0.98 -6.72
C PRO A 10 5.03 1.92 -6.32
N ALA A 11 6.16 1.89 -7.04
CA ALA A 11 7.30 2.75 -6.72
C ALA A 11 6.97 4.24 -6.82
N ASP A 12 6.08 4.61 -7.74
CA ASP A 12 5.75 6.01 -8.01
C ASP A 12 4.91 6.67 -6.92
N ASP A 13 4.29 5.91 -6.01
CA ASP A 13 3.61 6.45 -4.82
C ASP A 13 4.58 7.12 -3.83
N LEU A 14 5.86 6.77 -3.88
CA LEU A 14 6.91 7.44 -3.10
C LEU A 14 7.40 8.74 -3.74
N LEU A 15 7.05 9.01 -4.99
CA LEU A 15 7.78 9.97 -5.81
C LEU A 15 6.94 11.23 -6.13
N ARG A 16 7.62 12.37 -6.11
CA ARG A 16 7.13 13.61 -6.69
C ARG A 16 7.14 13.57 -8.23
N PRO A 17 6.51 14.53 -8.91
CA PRO A 17 6.53 14.62 -10.37
C PRO A 17 7.92 14.60 -11.00
N ASP A 18 8.92 15.17 -10.33
CA ASP A 18 10.31 15.23 -10.78
C ASP A 18 11.06 13.89 -10.62
N GLY A 19 10.43 12.89 -10.00
CA GLY A 19 11.00 11.58 -9.73
C GLY A 19 11.88 11.52 -8.48
N SER A 20 11.93 12.56 -7.67
CA SER A 20 12.53 12.52 -6.33
C SER A 20 11.57 11.91 -5.31
N ILE A 21 12.11 11.33 -4.22
CA ILE A 21 11.28 10.84 -3.11
C ILE A 21 10.60 12.03 -2.43
N ASP A 22 9.30 11.91 -2.15
CA ASP A 22 8.53 12.89 -1.38
C ASP A 22 8.84 12.75 0.12
N ALA A 23 9.95 13.37 0.53
CA ALA A 23 10.49 13.24 1.88
C ALA A 23 9.58 13.83 2.97
N GLU A 24 8.65 14.70 2.62
CA GLU A 24 7.66 15.26 3.54
C GLU A 24 6.60 14.22 3.91
N ARG A 25 6.16 13.40 2.96
CA ARG A 25 5.22 12.29 3.21
C ARG A 25 5.92 11.02 3.66
N PHE A 26 7.15 10.75 3.12
CA PHE A 26 7.89 9.51 3.31
C PHE A 26 9.30 9.76 3.83
N PRO A 27 9.45 10.36 5.03
CA PRO A 27 10.76 10.72 5.59
C PRO A 27 11.67 9.51 5.85
N ASN A 28 11.10 8.34 6.15
CA ASN A 28 11.89 7.15 6.46
C ASN A 28 12.41 6.44 5.20
N PHE A 29 11.64 6.43 4.10
CA PHE A 29 12.18 6.03 2.79
C PHE A 29 13.25 7.00 2.31
N ALA A 30 13.10 8.30 2.54
CA ALA A 30 14.14 9.29 2.25
C ALA A 30 15.40 9.03 3.10
N ARG A 31 15.24 8.71 4.40
CA ARG A 31 16.35 8.29 5.29
C ARG A 31 17.02 7.01 4.78
N LEU A 32 16.27 5.99 4.40
CA LEU A 32 16.82 4.76 3.81
C LEU A 32 17.60 5.06 2.53
N ALA A 33 17.05 5.88 1.63
CA ALA A 33 17.71 6.30 0.40
C ALA A 33 19.00 7.08 0.66
N SER A 34 19.12 7.80 1.77
CA SER A 34 20.32 8.58 2.12
C SER A 34 21.52 7.71 2.51
N ILE A 35 21.30 6.46 2.89
CA ILE A 35 22.33 5.51 3.35
C ILE A 35 22.43 4.24 2.49
N SER A 36 21.74 4.20 1.35
CA SER A 36 21.66 3.01 0.48
C SER A 36 21.80 3.35 -0.99
N THR A 37 21.87 2.32 -1.82
CA THR A 37 21.72 2.44 -3.27
C THR A 37 20.22 2.31 -3.62
N TRP A 38 19.64 3.39 -4.13
CA TRP A 38 18.29 3.41 -4.66
C TRP A 38 18.27 3.08 -6.14
N PHE A 39 17.35 2.20 -6.55
CA PHE A 39 17.16 1.76 -7.93
C PHE A 39 15.80 2.24 -8.47
N PRO A 40 15.71 3.46 -9.03
CA PRO A 40 14.43 4.05 -9.46
C PRO A 40 13.77 3.33 -10.63
N ASN A 41 14.48 2.47 -11.36
CA ASN A 41 13.97 1.70 -12.48
C ASN A 41 13.81 0.20 -12.14
N ALA A 42 13.72 -0.14 -10.87
CA ALA A 42 13.45 -1.51 -10.47
C ALA A 42 12.02 -1.92 -10.84
N THR A 43 11.85 -3.17 -11.26
CA THR A 43 10.56 -3.72 -11.68
C THR A 43 10.34 -5.14 -11.17
N THR A 44 9.07 -5.51 -11.06
CA THR A 44 8.67 -6.91 -10.92
C THR A 44 8.84 -7.68 -12.23
N VAL A 45 8.74 -9.01 -12.16
CA VAL A 45 8.68 -9.92 -13.31
C VAL A 45 7.33 -10.61 -13.44
N TYR A 46 6.42 -10.37 -12.49
CA TYR A 46 5.13 -11.04 -12.40
C TYR A 46 4.12 -10.20 -11.62
N ASP A 47 2.87 -10.19 -12.04
CA ASP A 47 1.83 -9.32 -11.50
C ASP A 47 1.05 -9.90 -10.32
N SER A 48 1.58 -10.92 -9.67
CA SER A 48 0.93 -11.55 -8.51
C SER A 48 1.95 -12.02 -7.49
N THR A 49 1.67 -11.76 -6.23
CA THR A 49 2.45 -12.18 -5.06
C THR A 49 2.88 -13.66 -5.12
N PHE A 50 1.98 -14.52 -5.63
CA PHE A 50 2.19 -15.97 -5.65
C PHE A 50 3.27 -16.44 -6.62
N GLY A 51 3.57 -15.65 -7.64
CA GLY A 51 4.71 -15.90 -8.53
C GLY A 51 5.89 -14.99 -8.21
N ALA A 52 5.63 -13.71 -7.88
CA ALA A 52 6.67 -12.72 -7.65
C ALA A 52 7.53 -13.02 -6.40
N VAL A 53 6.92 -13.33 -5.25
CA VAL A 53 7.69 -13.62 -4.02
C VAL A 53 8.57 -14.87 -4.14
N PRO A 54 8.07 -16.03 -4.62
CA PRO A 54 8.95 -17.16 -4.89
C PRO A 54 10.09 -16.85 -5.87
N ALA A 55 9.81 -16.08 -6.94
CA ALA A 55 10.81 -15.69 -7.93
C ALA A 55 11.92 -14.79 -7.33
N ILE A 56 11.56 -13.87 -6.44
CA ILE A 56 12.52 -13.07 -5.67
C ILE A 56 13.44 -13.96 -4.84
N LEU A 57 12.89 -15.02 -4.23
CA LEU A 57 13.60 -15.88 -3.29
C LEU A 57 14.48 -16.94 -3.98
N ASP A 58 14.14 -17.38 -5.18
CA ASP A 58 14.92 -18.39 -5.91
C ASP A 58 15.67 -17.85 -7.14
N GLY A 59 15.40 -16.59 -7.53
CA GLY A 59 16.06 -15.93 -8.66
C GLY A 59 15.61 -16.46 -10.04
N ARG A 60 14.48 -17.17 -10.12
CA ARG A 60 13.94 -17.75 -11.35
C ARG A 60 12.69 -17.07 -11.80
N LEU A 61 12.50 -16.98 -13.11
CA LEU A 61 11.24 -16.50 -13.69
C LEU A 61 10.09 -17.45 -13.35
N PRO A 62 8.92 -16.94 -12.97
CA PRO A 62 7.73 -17.75 -12.75
C PRO A 62 7.40 -18.62 -13.96
N ARG A 63 6.93 -19.83 -13.72
CA ARG A 63 6.55 -20.82 -14.76
C ARG A 63 5.14 -21.34 -14.48
N PRO A 64 4.38 -21.72 -15.52
CA PRO A 64 3.09 -22.40 -15.35
C PRO A 64 3.20 -23.62 -14.44
N HIS A 65 2.13 -23.89 -13.72
CA HIS A 65 1.98 -25.09 -12.86
C HIS A 65 2.99 -25.21 -11.71
N THR A 66 3.74 -24.14 -11.38
CA THR A 66 4.58 -24.14 -10.19
C THR A 66 3.74 -23.88 -8.94
N THR A 67 4.06 -24.60 -7.86
CA THR A 67 3.47 -24.34 -6.53
C THR A 67 4.23 -23.18 -5.86
N THR A 68 3.62 -22.54 -4.85
CA THR A 68 4.27 -21.45 -4.09
C THR A 68 5.07 -21.94 -2.89
N ASP A 69 5.55 -23.18 -2.94
CA ASP A 69 6.25 -23.82 -1.84
C ASP A 69 7.59 -24.44 -2.27
N VAL A 70 8.27 -25.04 -1.30
CA VAL A 70 9.59 -25.65 -1.49
C VAL A 70 9.66 -26.70 -2.59
N ARG A 71 8.54 -27.31 -3.00
CA ARG A 71 8.53 -28.33 -4.04
C ARG A 71 8.94 -27.79 -5.41
N SER A 72 8.49 -26.57 -5.73
CA SER A 72 8.81 -25.89 -7.00
C SER A 72 9.97 -24.90 -6.91
N HIS A 73 10.32 -24.44 -5.70
CA HIS A 73 11.27 -23.35 -5.45
C HIS A 73 12.49 -23.81 -4.63
N LYS A 74 13.04 -24.97 -4.98
CA LYS A 74 14.24 -25.54 -4.36
C LYS A 74 15.33 -25.74 -5.42
N PRO A 75 16.57 -25.25 -5.19
CA PRO A 75 17.02 -24.43 -4.05
C PRO A 75 16.60 -22.95 -4.16
N SER A 76 16.79 -22.20 -3.08
CA SER A 76 16.43 -20.77 -2.93
C SER A 76 17.46 -20.03 -2.09
N ILE A 77 17.26 -18.74 -1.84
CA ILE A 77 18.10 -17.89 -0.97
C ILE A 77 18.34 -18.54 0.41
N PHE A 78 17.35 -19.24 0.95
CA PHE A 78 17.48 -19.91 2.24
C PHE A 78 18.58 -20.99 2.21
N HIS A 79 18.70 -21.74 1.11
CA HIS A 79 19.74 -22.74 0.93
C HIS A 79 21.12 -22.11 0.69
N VAL A 80 21.17 -20.95 0.00
CA VAL A 80 22.43 -20.23 -0.22
C VAL A 80 22.99 -19.72 1.10
N LEU A 81 22.13 -19.09 1.92
CA LEU A 81 22.55 -18.51 3.19
C LEU A 81 22.81 -19.57 4.28
N ASP A 82 22.06 -20.68 4.28
CA ASP A 82 22.32 -21.83 5.16
C ASP A 82 23.73 -22.42 4.94
N ARG A 83 24.17 -22.57 3.68
CA ARG A 83 25.53 -22.99 3.34
C ARG A 83 26.61 -22.02 3.81
N LEU A 84 26.27 -20.75 4.00
CA LEU A 84 27.15 -19.72 4.55
C LEU A 84 27.07 -19.64 6.09
N GLY A 85 26.33 -20.55 6.74
CA GLY A 85 26.17 -20.60 8.18
C GLY A 85 25.22 -19.54 8.76
N TYR A 86 24.32 -18.99 7.96
CA TYR A 86 23.32 -18.04 8.45
C TYR A 86 22.19 -18.73 9.21
N GLU A 87 21.90 -18.25 10.41
CA GLU A 87 20.67 -18.57 11.13
C GLU A 87 19.49 -17.81 10.50
N VAL A 88 18.37 -18.49 10.18
CA VAL A 88 17.25 -17.90 9.45
C VAL A 88 16.09 -17.54 10.36
N PHE A 89 15.65 -16.28 10.31
CA PHE A 89 14.48 -15.73 10.99
C PHE A 89 13.52 -15.18 9.95
N LYS A 90 12.43 -15.87 9.68
CA LYS A 90 11.48 -15.43 8.68
C LYS A 90 10.07 -15.29 9.20
N VAL A 91 9.37 -14.29 8.65
CA VAL A 91 7.90 -14.21 8.65
C VAL A 91 7.44 -14.05 7.21
N GLU A 92 6.74 -15.04 6.72
CA GLU A 92 6.31 -15.12 5.35
C GLU A 92 4.87 -15.65 5.29
N SER A 93 4.00 -14.98 4.54
CA SER A 93 2.56 -15.21 4.59
C SER A 93 1.99 -15.77 3.29
N ALA A 94 2.64 -15.53 2.13
CA ALA A 94 2.11 -15.88 0.83
C ALA A 94 2.75 -17.14 0.22
N SER A 95 3.95 -17.51 0.67
CA SER A 95 4.67 -18.68 0.15
C SER A 95 5.21 -19.59 1.26
N ALA A 96 5.74 -20.74 0.89
CA ALA A 96 6.38 -21.71 1.79
C ALA A 96 7.71 -22.21 1.21
N VAL A 97 8.53 -21.28 0.72
CA VAL A 97 9.79 -21.57 0.00
C VAL A 97 10.93 -22.03 0.91
N CYS A 98 10.91 -21.66 2.21
CA CYS A 98 11.92 -22.13 3.16
C CYS A 98 11.60 -23.55 3.65
N PRO A 99 12.51 -24.53 3.48
CA PRO A 99 12.27 -25.90 3.93
C PRO A 99 12.35 -26.02 5.47
N PRO A 100 11.63 -26.99 6.07
CA PRO A 100 11.67 -27.22 7.53
C PRO A 100 13.05 -27.52 8.10
N SER A 101 13.96 -28.06 7.30
CA SER A 101 15.36 -28.34 7.71
C SER A 101 16.16 -27.05 8.00
N ILE A 102 15.82 -25.94 7.34
CA ILE A 102 16.46 -24.63 7.50
C ILE A 102 15.61 -23.73 8.40
N CYS A 103 14.28 -23.82 8.28
CA CYS A 103 13.33 -23.03 9.04
C CYS A 103 12.47 -23.94 9.94
N PRO A 104 12.93 -24.31 11.12
CA PRO A 104 12.16 -25.17 12.03
C PRO A 104 10.76 -24.56 12.29
N GLY A 105 9.72 -25.40 12.20
CA GLY A 105 8.33 -24.95 12.33
C GLY A 105 7.75 -24.28 11.07
N ALA A 106 8.51 -24.17 9.98
CA ALA A 106 7.98 -23.72 8.71
C ALA A 106 6.89 -24.68 8.22
N ARG A 107 5.76 -24.12 7.78
CA ARG A 107 4.70 -24.91 7.17
C ARG A 107 5.12 -25.33 5.77
N THR A 108 4.97 -26.61 5.46
CA THR A 108 5.28 -27.19 4.14
C THR A 108 4.17 -26.97 3.11
N ARG A 109 2.99 -26.56 3.57
CA ARG A 109 1.83 -26.24 2.73
C ARG A 109 1.33 -24.83 3.04
N ARG A 110 0.86 -24.17 1.99
CA ARG A 110 0.21 -22.89 2.03
C ARG A 110 -0.99 -22.91 2.99
N PRO A 111 -1.07 -22.07 4.00
CA PRO A 111 -2.32 -21.86 4.73
C PRO A 111 -3.29 -21.11 3.83
N GLY A 112 -4.60 -21.31 4.03
CA GLY A 112 -5.63 -20.60 3.27
C GLY A 112 -5.36 -19.10 3.25
N VAL A 113 -5.07 -18.59 2.07
CA VAL A 113 -4.58 -17.22 1.83
C VAL A 113 -5.59 -16.17 2.27
N LEU A 114 -6.86 -16.43 2.01
CA LEU A 114 -7.97 -15.52 2.35
C LEU A 114 -8.04 -15.16 3.85
N ALA A 115 -7.78 -16.09 4.75
CA ALA A 115 -7.80 -15.82 6.19
C ALA A 115 -6.63 -14.93 6.68
N ARG A 116 -5.54 -14.82 5.89
CA ARG A 116 -4.36 -14.02 6.23
C ARG A 116 -4.37 -12.66 5.55
N LEU A 117 -4.90 -12.58 4.34
CA LEU A 117 -5.15 -11.33 3.64
C LEU A 117 -6.23 -10.49 4.33
N ALA A 118 -7.08 -11.10 5.15
CA ALA A 118 -8.10 -10.41 5.95
C ALA A 118 -7.55 -9.35 6.94
N GLY A 119 -6.25 -9.13 6.94
CA GLY A 119 -5.64 -7.90 7.45
C GLY A 119 -5.32 -7.87 8.93
N ALA A 120 -5.90 -8.75 9.73
CA ALA A 120 -5.72 -8.72 11.18
C ALA A 120 -4.26 -8.91 11.60
N GLY A 121 -3.75 -7.96 12.38
CA GLY A 121 -2.44 -8.06 13.02
C GLY A 121 -1.23 -7.91 12.08
N ARG A 122 -1.36 -7.29 10.90
CA ARG A 122 -0.21 -7.04 10.00
C ARG A 122 0.92 -6.26 10.67
N PRO A 123 0.66 -5.12 11.35
CA PRO A 123 1.70 -4.40 12.09
C PRO A 123 2.29 -5.22 13.23
N SER A 124 1.47 -5.98 13.96
CA SER A 124 1.95 -6.83 15.07
C SER A 124 2.90 -7.93 14.58
N ARG A 125 2.64 -8.51 13.39
CA ARG A 125 3.56 -9.47 12.77
C ARG A 125 4.88 -8.83 12.38
N PHE A 126 4.84 -7.61 11.82
CA PHE A 126 6.04 -6.85 11.49
C PHE A 126 6.87 -6.55 12.75
N HIS A 127 6.25 -6.00 13.80
CA HIS A 127 6.93 -5.68 15.04
C HIS A 127 7.41 -6.94 15.79
N GLY A 128 6.66 -8.04 15.74
CA GLY A 128 7.10 -9.32 16.29
C GLY A 128 8.36 -9.86 15.60
N TRP A 129 8.39 -9.79 14.25
CA TRP A 129 9.58 -10.12 13.47
C TRP A 129 10.73 -9.14 13.77
N LEU A 130 10.45 -7.84 13.82
CA LEU A 130 11.44 -6.82 14.13
C LEU A 130 12.08 -7.02 15.50
N GLY A 131 11.32 -7.51 16.48
CA GLY A 131 11.82 -7.89 17.80
C GLY A 131 12.93 -8.95 17.75
N ALA A 132 12.92 -9.84 16.75
CA ALA A 132 13.96 -10.84 16.56
C ALA A 132 15.27 -10.26 15.99
N VAL A 133 15.23 -9.11 15.32
CA VAL A 133 16.40 -8.44 14.72
C VAL A 133 17.32 -7.93 15.81
N ARG A 134 18.46 -8.61 15.99
CA ARG A 134 19.47 -8.29 17.01
C ARG A 134 20.84 -8.83 16.62
N LYS A 135 21.90 -8.31 17.23
CA LYS A 135 23.25 -8.85 17.09
C LYS A 135 23.30 -10.29 17.62
N ARG A 136 23.94 -11.18 16.87
CA ARG A 136 24.11 -12.60 17.18
C ARG A 136 25.57 -13.01 17.04
N GLN A 137 25.92 -14.17 17.60
CA GLN A 137 27.27 -14.73 17.43
C GLN A 137 27.50 -15.24 16.01
N GLN A 138 26.48 -15.89 15.43
CA GLN A 138 26.49 -16.35 14.04
C GLN A 138 25.84 -15.31 13.11
N PRO A 139 26.20 -15.30 11.82
CA PRO A 139 25.49 -14.52 10.83
C PRO A 139 23.99 -14.85 10.84
N ALA A 140 23.15 -13.86 10.70
CA ALA A 140 21.69 -14.05 10.73
C ALA A 140 21.01 -13.43 9.52
N PHE A 141 20.02 -14.15 8.99
CA PHE A 141 19.14 -13.72 7.91
C PHE A 141 17.74 -13.45 8.44
N TYR A 142 17.33 -12.21 8.42
CA TYR A 142 16.00 -11.75 8.81
C TYR A 142 15.21 -11.45 7.55
N PHE A 143 14.22 -12.28 7.23
CA PHE A 143 13.34 -12.12 6.08
C PHE A 143 11.92 -11.83 6.52
N HIS A 144 11.31 -10.83 5.91
CA HIS A 144 9.89 -10.53 6.11
C HIS A 144 9.21 -10.18 4.79
N HIS A 145 8.19 -10.96 4.43
CA HIS A 145 7.21 -10.57 3.43
C HIS A 145 6.05 -9.89 4.17
N ALA A 146 5.99 -8.57 4.09
CA ALA A 146 5.02 -7.72 4.77
C ALA A 146 3.84 -7.43 3.84
N LEU A 147 2.63 -7.87 4.24
CA LEU A 147 1.39 -7.61 3.51
C LEU A 147 0.97 -6.12 3.64
N MET A 148 1.86 -5.23 3.27
CA MET A 148 1.73 -3.77 3.29
C MET A 148 2.36 -3.19 2.04
N PRO A 149 1.76 -2.18 1.42
CA PRO A 149 0.46 -1.55 1.70
C PRO A 149 -0.76 -2.28 1.13
N HIS A 150 -0.69 -3.60 0.86
CA HIS A 150 -1.82 -4.41 0.37
C HIS A 150 -3.12 -4.11 1.12
N GLU A 151 -4.26 -4.20 0.46
CA GLU A 151 -5.58 -4.04 1.08
C GLU A 151 -5.82 -5.02 2.26
N PRO A 152 -6.74 -4.72 3.18
CA PRO A 152 -7.58 -3.53 3.26
C PRO A 152 -6.79 -2.29 3.71
N TRP A 153 -7.07 -1.16 3.07
CA TRP A 153 -6.40 0.11 3.36
C TRP A 153 -7.06 0.79 4.56
N ILE A 154 -6.58 0.47 5.74
CA ILE A 154 -7.12 0.96 7.00
C ILE A 154 -6.11 1.71 7.86
N TYR A 155 -4.82 1.59 7.57
CA TYR A 155 -3.78 2.23 8.39
C TYR A 155 -3.47 3.64 7.89
N LEU A 156 -3.26 4.54 8.84
CA LEU A 156 -2.96 5.95 8.62
C LEU A 156 -1.48 6.23 8.92
N PRO A 157 -0.89 7.29 8.34
CA PRO A 157 0.52 7.64 8.58
C PRO A 157 0.88 7.81 10.05
N SER A 158 -0.06 8.22 10.90
CA SER A 158 0.13 8.34 12.35
C SER A 158 0.29 7.00 13.08
N GLY A 159 -0.12 5.89 12.46
CA GLY A 159 -0.18 4.57 13.07
C GLY A 159 -1.58 4.13 13.52
N HIS A 160 -2.56 5.03 13.49
CA HIS A 160 -3.95 4.67 13.76
C HIS A 160 -4.57 3.85 12.63
N GLN A 161 -5.68 3.21 12.93
CA GLN A 161 -6.58 2.64 11.93
C GLN A 161 -7.74 3.60 11.67
N SER A 162 -8.09 3.81 10.41
CA SER A 162 -9.21 4.67 9.99
C SER A 162 -10.59 4.07 10.32
N ARG A 163 -10.65 2.77 10.57
CA ARG A 163 -11.79 1.97 11.00
C ARG A 163 -11.32 0.69 11.69
N PRO A 164 -12.19 0.01 12.45
CA PRO A 164 -11.88 -1.33 12.99
C PRO A 164 -11.51 -2.33 11.89
N GLU A 165 -10.65 -3.28 12.22
CA GLU A 165 -10.41 -4.45 11.38
C GLU A 165 -11.70 -5.27 11.23
N GLY A 166 -11.79 -6.06 10.17
CA GLY A 166 -12.94 -6.90 9.87
C GLY A 166 -13.57 -6.57 8.51
N LYS A 167 -14.83 -6.95 8.34
CA LYS A 167 -15.56 -6.72 7.08
C LYS A 167 -15.69 -5.23 6.77
N ASP A 168 -15.46 -4.88 5.51
CA ASP A 168 -15.70 -3.52 5.05
C ASP A 168 -17.21 -3.20 5.17
N PRO A 169 -17.58 -1.99 5.63
CA PRO A 169 -18.97 -1.58 5.65
C PRO A 169 -19.60 -1.48 4.26
N ILE A 170 -18.77 -1.38 3.23
CA ILE A 170 -19.18 -1.41 1.84
C ILE A 170 -18.72 -2.74 1.27
N PRO A 171 -19.64 -3.69 0.96
CA PRO A 171 -19.27 -4.96 0.34
C PRO A 171 -18.56 -4.73 -0.98
N ASP A 172 -17.66 -5.62 -1.33
CA ASP A 172 -16.95 -5.69 -2.61
C ASP A 172 -16.13 -4.45 -3.02
N LEU A 173 -16.00 -3.44 -2.16
CA LEU A 173 -15.22 -2.23 -2.46
C LEU A 173 -13.76 -2.53 -2.84
N ASN A 174 -13.23 -3.63 -2.34
CA ASN A 174 -11.84 -4.06 -2.55
C ASN A 174 -11.69 -5.09 -3.68
N HIS A 175 -12.79 -5.53 -4.29
CA HIS A 175 -12.73 -6.33 -5.52
C HIS A 175 -12.53 -5.42 -6.74
N ASP A 176 -12.27 -6.00 -7.90
CA ASP A 176 -12.03 -5.26 -9.15
C ASP A 176 -13.24 -4.44 -9.64
N VAL A 177 -14.27 -4.27 -8.79
CA VAL A 177 -15.50 -3.54 -9.05
C VAL A 177 -15.33 -2.06 -8.68
N GLY A 178 -15.90 -1.16 -9.49
CA GLY A 178 -15.91 0.29 -9.19
C GLY A 178 -14.68 1.06 -9.70
N PHE A 179 -13.76 0.44 -10.44
CA PHE A 179 -12.63 1.13 -11.07
C PHE A 179 -12.99 1.86 -12.35
N ASP A 180 -14.25 1.76 -12.80
CA ASP A 180 -14.82 2.61 -13.84
C ASP A 180 -15.28 3.97 -13.30
N ASP A 181 -15.45 4.09 -11.98
CA ASP A 181 -15.79 5.35 -11.31
C ASP A 181 -14.52 6.11 -10.90
N PRO A 182 -14.28 7.31 -11.48
CA PRO A 182 -13.07 8.10 -11.19
C PRO A 182 -13.00 8.59 -9.74
N ASP A 183 -14.13 8.95 -9.11
CA ASP A 183 -14.15 9.45 -7.72
C ASP A 183 -13.84 8.32 -6.73
N LEU A 184 -14.40 7.12 -6.98
CA LEU A 184 -14.13 5.95 -6.15
C LEU A 184 -12.68 5.48 -6.33
N SER A 185 -12.16 5.47 -7.55
CA SER A 185 -10.75 5.14 -7.83
C SER A 185 -9.81 6.12 -7.13
N ALA A 186 -10.10 7.42 -7.18
CA ALA A 186 -9.33 8.46 -6.51
C ALA A 186 -9.33 8.29 -4.98
N GLN A 187 -10.48 7.96 -4.38
CA GLN A 187 -10.58 7.69 -2.95
C GLN A 187 -9.84 6.41 -2.54
N ASN A 188 -9.84 5.39 -3.39
CA ASN A 188 -9.07 4.17 -3.16
C ASN A 188 -7.57 4.48 -3.18
N HIS A 189 -7.12 5.27 -4.15
CA HIS A 189 -5.73 5.72 -4.23
C HIS A 189 -5.31 6.54 -3.01
N LEU A 190 -6.14 7.48 -2.55
CA LEU A 190 -5.90 8.21 -1.30
C LEU A 190 -5.68 7.25 -0.12
N ARG A 191 -6.57 6.27 0.08
CA ARG A 191 -6.45 5.32 1.20
C ARG A 191 -5.20 4.45 1.09
N HIS A 192 -4.87 4.00 -0.12
CA HIS A 192 -3.62 3.30 -0.39
C HIS A 192 -2.41 4.18 -0.03
N LEU A 193 -2.37 5.42 -0.51
CA LEU A 193 -1.29 6.36 -0.26
C LEU A 193 -1.10 6.65 1.24
N LEU A 194 -2.20 6.78 2.00
CA LEU A 194 -2.14 6.90 3.46
C LEU A 194 -1.51 5.65 4.09
N GLN A 195 -1.81 4.46 3.58
CA GLN A 195 -1.21 3.21 4.05
C GLN A 195 0.25 3.06 3.61
N VAL A 196 0.66 3.65 2.48
CA VAL A 196 2.09 3.82 2.14
C VAL A 196 2.79 4.70 3.18
N GLY A 197 2.14 5.77 3.67
CA GLY A 197 2.64 6.57 4.78
C GLY A 197 2.83 5.76 6.07
N PHE A 198 1.92 4.84 6.37
CA PHE A 198 2.11 3.89 7.47
C PHE A 198 3.26 2.91 7.19
N THR A 199 3.42 2.46 5.94
CA THR A 199 4.54 1.59 5.53
C THR A 199 5.89 2.31 5.69
N ASP A 200 5.95 3.61 5.39
CA ASP A 200 7.11 4.46 5.68
C ASP A 200 7.48 4.45 7.16
N ARG A 201 6.49 4.53 8.04
CA ARG A 201 6.71 4.42 9.49
C ARG A 201 7.32 3.07 9.88
N LEU A 202 6.86 1.96 9.30
CA LEU A 202 7.44 0.63 9.54
C LEU A 202 8.91 0.55 9.08
N VAL A 203 9.27 1.23 7.98
CA VAL A 203 10.67 1.37 7.55
C VAL A 203 11.47 2.18 8.58
N GLY A 204 10.89 3.23 9.17
CA GLY A 204 11.49 3.97 10.28
C GLY A 204 11.78 3.07 11.48
N ASP A 205 10.79 2.29 11.91
CA ASP A 205 10.94 1.35 13.03
C ASP A 205 12.05 0.31 12.76
N LEU A 206 12.21 -0.14 11.50
CA LEU A 206 13.30 -1.02 11.09
C LEU A 206 14.65 -0.33 11.20
N LEU A 207 14.80 0.89 10.66
CA LEU A 207 16.07 1.64 10.71
C LEU A 207 16.47 1.93 12.15
N ASP A 208 15.52 2.36 12.99
CA ASP A 208 15.75 2.62 14.41
C ASP A 208 16.13 1.34 15.18
N ARG A 209 15.56 0.20 14.80
CA ARG A 209 15.93 -1.09 15.39
C ARG A 209 17.36 -1.47 15.01
N LEU A 210 17.73 -1.31 13.75
CA LEU A 210 19.09 -1.60 13.28
C LEU A 210 20.13 -0.71 13.98
N GLU A 211 19.79 0.57 14.15
CA GLU A 211 20.64 1.55 14.85
C GLU A 211 20.82 1.17 16.32
N ARG A 212 19.73 0.97 17.06
CA ARG A 212 19.74 0.58 18.47
C ARG A 212 20.48 -0.74 18.75
N THR A 213 20.50 -1.66 17.79
CA THR A 213 21.19 -2.93 17.91
C THR A 213 22.63 -2.89 17.39
N GLY A 214 23.11 -1.74 16.89
CA GLY A 214 24.45 -1.59 16.29
C GLY A 214 24.61 -2.39 14.97
N LEU A 215 23.52 -2.67 14.27
CA LEU A 215 23.51 -3.42 13.02
C LEU A 215 23.44 -2.52 11.79
N LEU A 216 23.05 -1.26 11.92
CA LEU A 216 22.74 -0.39 10.77
C LEU A 216 23.94 -0.28 9.81
N GLU A 217 25.13 -0.02 10.32
CA GLU A 217 26.33 0.08 9.48
C GLU A 217 26.71 -1.26 8.83
N ARG A 218 26.66 -2.35 9.61
CA ARG A 218 27.22 -3.67 9.26
C ARG A 218 26.28 -4.56 8.44
N ALA A 219 24.96 -4.31 8.52
CA ALA A 219 24.00 -5.17 7.86
C ALA A 219 23.90 -4.88 6.36
N LEU A 220 23.79 -5.94 5.56
CA LEU A 220 23.18 -5.87 4.25
C LEU A 220 21.67 -5.74 4.46
N VAL A 221 21.07 -4.65 3.95
CA VAL A 221 19.63 -4.41 4.04
C VAL A 221 19.06 -4.27 2.64
N VAL A 222 18.04 -5.08 2.32
CA VAL A 222 17.28 -5.00 1.07
C VAL A 222 15.83 -4.69 1.42
N VAL A 223 15.28 -3.65 0.79
CA VAL A 223 13.87 -3.30 0.89
C VAL A 223 13.31 -3.17 -0.53
N THR A 224 12.30 -3.95 -0.85
CA THR A 224 11.64 -3.96 -2.15
C THR A 224 10.16 -4.29 -2.01
N ALA A 225 9.46 -4.43 -3.15
CA ALA A 225 8.11 -4.99 -3.21
C ALA A 225 8.04 -6.12 -4.25
N ASP A 226 6.97 -6.89 -4.15
CA ASP A 226 6.70 -8.00 -5.07
C ASP A 226 6.13 -7.49 -6.40
N HIS A 227 5.12 -6.63 -6.38
CA HIS A 227 4.55 -5.92 -7.54
C HIS A 227 3.86 -4.63 -7.11
N GLY A 228 3.45 -3.83 -8.08
CA GLY A 228 2.65 -2.62 -7.88
C GLY A 228 1.14 -2.89 -7.96
N TYR A 229 0.39 -1.80 -8.11
CA TYR A 229 -1.06 -1.78 -8.12
C TYR A 229 -1.55 -0.60 -8.96
N SER A 230 -2.64 -0.77 -9.73
CA SER A 230 -3.16 0.27 -10.61
C SER A 230 -4.41 0.93 -10.03
N PHE A 231 -4.44 2.26 -10.07
CA PHE A 231 -5.62 3.08 -9.79
C PHE A 231 -6.17 3.75 -11.06
N ARG A 232 -5.81 3.24 -12.23
CA ARG A 232 -6.29 3.75 -13.51
C ARG A 232 -7.76 3.39 -13.70
N VAL A 233 -8.56 4.38 -14.09
CA VAL A 233 -9.97 4.21 -14.45
C VAL A 233 -10.07 3.44 -15.77
N GLY A 234 -11.04 2.54 -15.89
CA GLY A 234 -11.34 1.80 -17.11
C GLY A 234 -10.44 0.59 -17.39
N VAL A 235 -9.49 0.24 -16.51
CA VAL A 235 -8.74 -1.01 -16.66
C VAL A 235 -9.57 -2.22 -16.19
N LYS A 236 -9.42 -3.36 -16.86
CA LYS A 236 -10.17 -4.59 -16.52
C LYS A 236 -9.88 -5.07 -15.09
N SER A 237 -8.66 -4.91 -14.64
CA SER A 237 -8.25 -5.30 -13.30
C SER A 237 -7.09 -4.44 -12.83
N ARG A 238 -7.17 -3.97 -11.60
CA ARG A 238 -6.13 -3.19 -10.91
C ARG A 238 -4.87 -3.99 -10.59
N ARG A 239 -4.93 -5.32 -10.68
CA ARG A 239 -3.81 -6.24 -10.39
C ARG A 239 -3.27 -6.92 -11.64
N LEU A 240 -4.08 -7.09 -12.69
CA LEU A 240 -3.62 -7.67 -13.95
C LEU A 240 -2.84 -6.63 -14.74
N ILE A 241 -1.58 -6.96 -15.02
CA ILE A 241 -0.76 -6.10 -15.85
C ILE A 241 -1.20 -6.19 -17.33
N SER A 242 -1.20 -5.06 -17.98
CA SER A 242 -1.46 -4.89 -19.41
C SER A 242 -0.65 -3.71 -19.95
N ASP A 243 -0.69 -3.50 -21.25
CA ASP A 243 -0.08 -2.31 -21.85
C ASP A 243 -0.65 -1.00 -21.30
N ASP A 244 -1.91 -1.02 -20.80
CA ASP A 244 -2.57 0.20 -20.32
C ASP A 244 -2.13 0.62 -18.90
N ASN A 245 -1.55 -0.29 -18.10
CA ASN A 245 -1.22 -0.01 -16.70
C ASN A 245 0.18 -0.48 -16.27
N VAL A 246 1.03 -0.87 -17.22
CA VAL A 246 2.37 -1.40 -16.93
C VAL A 246 3.22 -0.45 -16.10
N GLU A 247 3.07 0.86 -16.28
CA GLU A 247 3.80 1.89 -15.52
C GLU A 247 3.39 2.00 -14.06
N GLU A 248 2.27 1.40 -13.66
CA GLU A 248 1.79 1.38 -12.26
C GLU A 248 2.08 0.05 -11.57
N ILE A 249 2.00 -1.07 -12.31
CA ILE A 249 2.17 -2.41 -11.73
C ILE A 249 3.62 -2.88 -11.77
N ALA A 250 4.36 -2.62 -12.88
CA ALA A 250 5.71 -3.12 -13.04
C ALA A 250 6.73 -2.44 -12.10
N PRO A 251 6.76 -1.10 -11.92
CA PRO A 251 7.76 -0.46 -11.08
C PRO A 251 7.55 -0.73 -9.59
N VAL A 252 8.60 -1.20 -8.92
CA VAL A 252 8.61 -1.46 -7.48
C VAL A 252 9.72 -0.67 -6.79
N PRO A 253 9.56 -0.24 -5.53
CA PRO A 253 10.63 0.36 -4.77
C PRO A 253 11.76 -0.65 -4.59
N LEU A 254 13.02 -0.20 -4.72
CA LEU A 254 14.18 -1.04 -4.43
C LEU A 254 15.30 -0.21 -3.82
N PHE A 255 15.67 -0.58 -2.61
CA PHE A 255 16.78 -0.02 -1.85
C PHE A 255 17.69 -1.14 -1.38
N VAL A 256 18.99 -1.03 -1.68
CA VAL A 256 20.03 -1.98 -1.26
C VAL A 256 21.09 -1.23 -0.50
N LYS A 257 21.20 -1.45 0.80
CA LYS A 257 22.27 -0.95 1.64
C LYS A 257 23.31 -2.06 1.83
N ALA A 258 24.45 -1.92 1.18
CA ALA A 258 25.56 -2.83 1.36
C ALA A 258 26.17 -2.72 2.78
N PRO A 259 26.86 -3.76 3.29
CA PRO A 259 27.65 -3.64 4.51
C PRO A 259 28.63 -2.47 4.40
N GLY A 260 28.72 -1.64 5.45
CA GLY A 260 29.57 -0.45 5.48
C GLY A 260 29.06 0.76 4.70
N GLN A 261 28.03 0.62 3.89
CA GLN A 261 27.46 1.75 3.15
C GLN A 261 26.63 2.65 4.07
N MET A 262 27.01 3.92 4.16
CA MET A 262 26.27 4.97 4.89
C MET A 262 26.11 6.23 4.03
N GLU A 263 26.20 6.09 2.71
CA GLU A 263 26.07 7.18 1.74
C GLU A 263 25.03 6.85 0.68
N ARG A 264 24.38 7.89 0.19
CA ARG A 264 23.42 7.80 -0.91
C ARG A 264 24.10 7.42 -2.22
N ARG A 265 23.55 6.43 -2.89
CA ARG A 265 23.84 6.10 -4.29
C ARG A 265 22.54 5.95 -5.07
N VAL A 266 22.59 6.29 -6.36
CA VAL A 266 21.46 6.08 -7.28
C VAL A 266 21.97 5.27 -8.47
N ASN A 267 21.36 4.10 -8.67
CA ASN A 267 21.65 3.26 -9.82
C ASN A 267 20.41 3.18 -10.72
N ARG A 268 20.52 3.68 -11.95
CA ARG A 268 19.40 3.76 -12.92
C ARG A 268 19.29 2.55 -13.86
N SER A 269 19.99 1.47 -13.57
CA SER A 269 19.87 0.20 -14.31
C SER A 269 18.46 -0.37 -14.17
N ALA A 270 18.00 -1.13 -15.18
CA ALA A 270 16.73 -1.83 -15.17
C ALA A 270 16.84 -3.14 -14.37
N VAL A 271 16.82 -3.02 -13.07
CA VAL A 271 16.89 -4.17 -12.16
C VAL A 271 15.51 -4.81 -12.05
N ARG A 272 15.45 -6.13 -12.18
CA ARG A 272 14.25 -6.91 -11.88
C ARG A 272 14.32 -7.44 -10.45
N ASN A 273 13.19 -7.62 -9.80
CA ASN A 273 13.18 -8.13 -8.42
C ASN A 273 13.81 -9.53 -8.28
N ILE A 274 13.82 -10.36 -9.32
CA ILE A 274 14.54 -11.63 -9.35
C ILE A 274 16.08 -11.48 -9.38
N ASP A 275 16.58 -10.31 -9.72
CA ASP A 275 18.02 -10.01 -9.71
C ASP A 275 18.59 -9.91 -8.29
N MET A 276 17.70 -9.88 -7.26
CA MET A 276 18.11 -9.68 -5.86
C MET A 276 18.94 -10.82 -5.30
N LEU A 277 18.63 -12.07 -5.62
CA LEU A 277 19.43 -13.20 -5.14
C LEU A 277 20.88 -13.13 -5.66
N ALA A 278 21.06 -12.85 -6.95
CA ALA A 278 22.38 -12.68 -7.54
C ALA A 278 23.12 -11.44 -6.97
N THR A 279 22.37 -10.37 -6.72
CA THR A 279 22.91 -9.13 -6.12
C THR A 279 23.37 -9.36 -4.68
N ILE A 280 22.58 -10.09 -3.89
CA ILE A 280 22.92 -10.46 -2.51
C ILE A 280 24.18 -11.34 -2.49
N ALA A 281 24.25 -12.32 -3.39
CA ALA A 281 25.42 -13.20 -3.50
C ALA A 281 26.69 -12.42 -3.86
N ASP A 282 26.59 -11.49 -4.80
CA ASP A 282 27.68 -10.59 -5.20
C ASP A 282 28.16 -9.72 -4.03
N LEU A 283 27.24 -9.11 -3.27
CA LEU A 283 27.55 -8.26 -2.11
C LEU A 283 28.10 -9.04 -0.89
N LEU A 284 27.87 -10.34 -0.84
CA LEU A 284 28.41 -11.24 0.19
C LEU A 284 29.65 -12.01 -0.27
N ASP A 285 30.22 -11.64 -1.45
CA ASP A 285 31.36 -12.31 -2.06
C ASP A 285 31.17 -13.83 -2.16
N THR A 286 29.99 -14.26 -2.63
CA THR A 286 29.64 -15.66 -2.79
C THR A 286 28.97 -15.93 -4.13
N ARG A 287 28.70 -17.20 -4.41
CA ARG A 287 28.02 -17.61 -5.63
C ARG A 287 26.74 -18.39 -5.34
N VAL A 288 25.73 -18.15 -6.16
CA VAL A 288 24.56 -19.02 -6.21
C VAL A 288 25.00 -20.35 -6.87
N PHE A 289 24.79 -21.45 -6.18
CA PHE A 289 25.28 -22.78 -6.60
C PHE A 289 24.33 -23.53 -7.54
N TYR A 290 23.34 -22.85 -8.06
CA TYR A 290 22.36 -23.40 -9.01
C TYR A 290 22.06 -22.36 -10.10
N GLU A 291 21.45 -22.82 -11.17
CA GLU A 291 21.04 -21.98 -12.29
C GLU A 291 19.87 -21.08 -11.94
N GLN A 292 19.97 -19.80 -12.27
CA GLN A 292 18.98 -18.76 -12.05
C GLN A 292 18.89 -17.82 -13.25
N ASP A 293 17.72 -17.16 -13.40
CA ASP A 293 17.47 -16.19 -14.46
C ASP A 293 17.90 -14.77 -14.06
N GLY A 294 17.98 -14.50 -12.75
CA GLY A 294 18.42 -13.23 -12.18
C GLY A 294 19.94 -13.01 -12.41
N ARG A 295 20.33 -11.74 -12.49
CA ARG A 295 21.72 -11.27 -12.59
C ARG A 295 21.99 -10.19 -11.58
N SER A 296 23.23 -10.07 -11.07
CA SER A 296 23.55 -9.00 -10.12
C SER A 296 23.18 -7.63 -10.69
N ALA A 297 22.54 -6.79 -9.88
CA ALA A 297 22.19 -5.40 -10.21
C ALA A 297 23.42 -4.57 -10.63
N TYR A 298 24.61 -5.04 -10.31
CA TYR A 298 25.89 -4.42 -10.66
C TYR A 298 26.56 -5.04 -11.88
N SER A 299 25.97 -6.09 -12.49
CA SER A 299 26.50 -6.74 -13.67
C SER A 299 26.38 -5.88 -14.93
N ARG A 300 27.16 -6.22 -15.96
CA ARG A 300 27.10 -5.54 -17.26
C ARG A 300 25.75 -5.77 -17.93
N GLU A 301 25.25 -6.97 -17.88
CA GLU A 301 23.96 -7.37 -18.50
C GLU A 301 22.80 -6.51 -17.97
N VAL A 302 22.76 -6.25 -16.66
CA VAL A 302 21.71 -5.43 -16.05
C VAL A 302 21.89 -3.94 -16.41
N ARG A 303 23.13 -3.45 -16.50
CA ARG A 303 23.38 -2.07 -16.98
C ARG A 303 22.99 -1.86 -18.44
N GLU A 304 23.13 -2.87 -19.27
CA GLU A 304 22.83 -2.81 -20.70
C GLU A 304 21.36 -3.15 -21.02
N ARG A 305 20.57 -3.60 -20.05
CA ARG A 305 19.14 -3.91 -20.24
C ARG A 305 18.38 -2.65 -20.66
N ARG A 306 17.58 -2.75 -21.75
CA ARG A 306 16.84 -1.62 -22.34
C ARG A 306 15.33 -1.80 -22.32
N GLU A 307 14.89 -2.98 -21.96
CA GLU A 307 13.50 -3.39 -21.96
C GLU A 307 13.20 -4.12 -20.65
N ILE A 308 11.96 -4.03 -20.20
CA ILE A 308 11.43 -4.87 -19.13
C ILE A 308 10.39 -5.84 -19.69
N GLU A 309 10.27 -6.97 -19.03
CA GLU A 309 9.32 -8.02 -19.33
C GLU A 309 8.64 -8.45 -18.04
N VAL A 310 7.30 -8.43 -18.03
CA VAL A 310 6.48 -8.87 -16.90
C VAL A 310 5.46 -9.87 -17.39
N ARG A 311 5.42 -11.05 -16.77
CA ARG A 311 4.45 -12.10 -17.08
C ARG A 311 3.15 -11.89 -16.33
N THR A 312 2.04 -12.15 -16.99
CA THR A 312 0.73 -12.16 -16.36
C THR A 312 0.55 -13.41 -15.48
N ARG A 313 -0.29 -13.30 -14.45
CA ARG A 313 -0.56 -14.41 -13.51
C ARG A 313 -1.12 -15.67 -14.15
N ASP A 314 -1.80 -15.53 -15.26
CA ASP A 314 -2.40 -16.64 -15.99
C ASP A 314 -1.45 -17.22 -17.05
N PHE A 315 -0.27 -16.60 -17.23
CA PHE A 315 0.72 -16.92 -18.25
C PHE A 315 0.22 -16.82 -19.70
N ASP A 316 -0.92 -16.18 -19.90
CA ASP A 316 -1.52 -15.99 -21.21
C ASP A 316 -0.80 -14.94 -22.03
N ASP A 317 -0.12 -14.00 -21.32
CA ASP A 317 0.58 -12.89 -21.95
C ASP A 317 1.85 -12.50 -21.19
N THR A 318 2.67 -11.70 -21.88
CA THR A 318 3.89 -11.10 -21.36
C THR A 318 3.98 -9.66 -21.85
N VAL A 319 3.81 -8.72 -20.96
CA VAL A 319 3.93 -7.31 -21.28
C VAL A 319 5.40 -6.92 -21.39
N ARG A 320 5.77 -6.33 -22.53
CA ARG A 320 7.13 -5.83 -22.82
C ARG A 320 7.09 -4.35 -23.11
N ILE A 321 7.99 -3.60 -22.49
CA ILE A 321 8.08 -2.16 -22.70
C ILE A 321 9.53 -1.69 -22.64
N GLY A 322 9.91 -0.81 -23.57
CA GLY A 322 11.21 -0.17 -23.54
C GLY A 322 11.37 0.81 -22.38
N LEU A 323 12.56 0.89 -21.78
CA LEU A 323 12.81 1.79 -20.65
C LEU A 323 12.55 3.27 -20.93
N PRO A 324 12.86 3.86 -22.11
CA PRO A 324 12.55 5.25 -22.39
C PRO A 324 11.03 5.51 -22.36
N GLU A 325 10.24 4.62 -22.95
CA GLU A 325 8.79 4.70 -22.95
C GLU A 325 8.22 4.57 -21.53
N LEU A 326 8.63 3.54 -20.79
CA LEU A 326 8.20 3.33 -19.40
C LEU A 326 8.47 4.59 -18.54
N ARG A 327 9.65 5.21 -18.68
CA ARG A 327 9.99 6.45 -17.95
C ARG A 327 9.07 7.60 -18.31
N THR A 328 8.73 7.74 -19.58
CA THR A 328 7.82 8.78 -20.07
C THR A 328 6.42 8.59 -19.50
N ARG A 329 5.88 7.37 -19.55
CA ARG A 329 4.58 7.01 -19.01
C ARG A 329 4.51 7.21 -17.50
N ARG A 330 5.52 6.74 -16.77
CA ARG A 330 5.65 6.97 -15.32
C ARG A 330 5.67 8.45 -14.97
N ALA A 331 6.44 9.26 -15.70
CA ALA A 331 6.49 10.71 -15.47
C ALA A 331 5.14 11.40 -15.71
N ALA A 332 4.38 10.95 -16.72
CA ALA A 332 3.03 11.43 -16.97
C ALA A 332 2.08 11.05 -15.81
N ARG A 333 2.17 9.80 -15.36
CA ARG A 333 1.33 9.30 -14.28
C ARG A 333 1.62 9.98 -12.93
N ARG A 334 2.88 10.22 -12.58
CA ARG A 334 3.23 11.00 -11.37
C ARG A 334 2.66 12.43 -11.41
N ARG A 335 2.65 13.09 -12.56
CA ARG A 335 2.01 14.41 -12.69
C ARG A 335 0.50 14.35 -12.50
N GLU A 336 -0.14 13.30 -12.98
CA GLU A 336 -1.58 13.06 -12.78
C GLU A 336 -1.89 12.80 -11.30
N HIS A 337 -1.12 11.93 -10.64
CA HIS A 337 -1.25 11.67 -9.20
C HIS A 337 -1.05 12.95 -8.37
N ALA A 338 -0.08 13.79 -8.72
CA ALA A 338 0.16 15.04 -8.02
C ALA A 338 -0.97 16.07 -8.22
N ARG A 339 -1.64 16.07 -9.37
CA ARG A 339 -2.84 16.92 -9.57
C ARG A 339 -4.02 16.43 -8.73
N LEU A 340 -4.14 15.12 -8.56
CA LEU A 340 -5.25 14.50 -7.82
C LEU A 340 -5.04 14.58 -6.29
N LEU A 341 -3.83 14.26 -5.82
CA LEU A 341 -3.51 14.04 -4.41
C LEU A 341 -2.54 15.08 -3.83
N GLY A 342 -2.15 16.08 -4.62
CA GLY A 342 -1.13 17.03 -4.24
C GLY A 342 0.25 16.41 -4.04
N THR A 343 1.21 17.20 -3.60
CA THR A 343 2.54 16.75 -3.16
C THR A 343 2.75 17.06 -1.67
N GLY A 344 3.54 16.26 -0.99
CA GLY A 344 3.80 16.50 0.44
C GLY A 344 4.46 17.85 0.69
N ARG A 345 5.35 18.28 -0.21
CA ARG A 345 6.05 19.57 -0.09
C ARG A 345 5.13 20.77 -0.21
N GLU A 346 4.28 20.80 -1.24
CA GLU A 346 3.33 21.90 -1.45
C GLU A 346 2.30 21.94 -0.34
N SER A 347 1.77 20.78 0.02
CA SER A 347 0.82 20.61 1.11
C SER A 347 1.40 21.09 2.45
N ALA A 348 2.64 20.72 2.79
CA ALA A 348 3.32 21.17 4.00
C ALA A 348 3.55 22.69 4.01
N LEU A 349 3.91 23.28 2.87
CA LEU A 349 4.13 24.71 2.74
C LEU A 349 2.83 25.53 2.91
N LEU A 350 1.72 25.04 2.31
CA LEU A 350 0.44 25.74 2.31
C LEU A 350 -0.38 25.53 3.59
N TYR A 351 -0.30 24.35 4.17
CA TYR A 351 -1.21 23.92 5.24
C TYR A 351 -0.49 23.47 6.53
N GLY A 352 0.84 23.36 6.52
CA GLY A 352 1.61 22.82 7.65
C GLY A 352 1.47 21.30 7.84
N ASP A 353 0.82 20.63 6.90
CA ASP A 353 0.55 19.18 6.93
C ASP A 353 0.82 18.59 5.54
N PRO A 354 1.76 17.65 5.37
CA PRO A 354 2.11 17.08 4.07
C PRO A 354 0.98 16.28 3.42
N TRP A 355 -0.07 15.97 4.16
CA TRP A 355 -1.21 15.17 3.70
C TRP A 355 -2.46 15.99 3.37
N ALA A 356 -2.50 17.29 3.71
CA ALA A 356 -3.71 18.10 3.64
C ALA A 356 -4.35 18.13 2.24
N GLU A 357 -3.55 18.31 1.17
CA GLU A 357 -4.05 18.33 -0.20
C GLU A 357 -4.63 16.98 -0.64
N ALA A 358 -4.05 15.87 -0.18
CA ALA A 358 -4.51 14.54 -0.54
C ALA A 358 -5.97 14.28 -0.10
N TYR A 359 -6.42 14.93 0.95
CA TYR A 359 -7.83 14.85 1.39
C TYR A 359 -8.80 15.70 0.56
N GLY A 360 -8.31 16.41 -0.45
CA GLY A 360 -9.11 17.17 -1.40
C GLY A 360 -9.82 16.33 -2.47
N VAL A 361 -9.69 15.02 -2.40
CA VAL A 361 -10.36 14.08 -3.33
C VAL A 361 -11.87 14.16 -3.19
N GLY A 362 -12.56 14.26 -4.32
CA GLY A 362 -14.03 14.30 -4.42
C GLY A 362 -14.54 15.56 -5.13
N PRO A 363 -15.85 15.66 -5.39
CA PRO A 363 -16.46 16.82 -6.01
C PRO A 363 -16.37 18.03 -5.09
N ARG A 364 -16.22 19.21 -5.65
CA ARG A 364 -16.25 20.49 -4.93
C ARG A 364 -15.22 20.60 -3.77
N PRO A 365 -13.92 20.36 -3.99
CA PRO A 365 -12.87 20.54 -2.97
C PRO A 365 -12.79 21.98 -2.44
N ASP A 366 -13.31 22.96 -3.18
CA ASP A 366 -13.42 24.36 -2.76
C ASP A 366 -14.28 24.58 -1.51
N LEU A 367 -15.10 23.59 -1.14
CA LEU A 367 -15.95 23.64 0.06
C LEU A 367 -15.24 23.23 1.34
N LEU A 368 -14.07 22.59 1.26
CA LEU A 368 -13.34 22.11 2.42
C LEU A 368 -12.99 23.26 3.38
N GLY A 369 -13.22 23.06 4.69
CA GLY A 369 -13.02 24.05 5.73
C GLY A 369 -14.17 25.06 5.90
N ARG A 370 -15.07 25.21 4.92
CA ARG A 370 -16.21 26.15 5.04
C ARG A 370 -17.20 25.72 6.12
N ARG A 371 -17.88 26.68 6.72
CA ARG A 371 -18.98 26.40 7.64
C ARG A 371 -20.19 25.88 6.86
N LEU A 372 -20.80 24.79 7.32
CA LEU A 372 -21.95 24.16 6.66
C LEU A 372 -23.10 25.16 6.43
N GLY A 373 -23.41 26.02 7.38
CA GLY A 373 -24.50 27.01 7.26
C GLY A 373 -24.25 28.13 6.22
N LYS A 374 -23.09 28.12 5.55
CA LYS A 374 -22.76 29.04 4.43
C LYS A 374 -22.74 28.35 3.07
N VAL A 375 -23.18 27.10 3.00
CA VAL A 375 -23.19 26.29 1.78
C VAL A 375 -24.63 25.92 1.49
N ARG A 376 -25.05 26.09 0.22
CA ARG A 376 -26.35 25.63 -0.24
C ARG A 376 -26.32 24.11 -0.36
N ALA A 377 -27.08 23.41 0.46
CA ALA A 377 -27.08 21.96 0.52
C ALA A 377 -28.31 21.46 1.29
N GLU A 378 -28.79 20.27 0.91
CA GLU A 378 -29.92 19.60 1.55
C GLU A 378 -29.41 18.61 2.60
N ARG A 379 -30.01 18.62 3.79
CA ARG A 379 -29.61 17.74 4.90
C ARG A 379 -30.21 16.36 4.77
N ILE A 380 -29.39 15.34 4.90
CA ILE A 380 -29.77 13.94 4.95
C ILE A 380 -29.97 13.49 6.39
N ALA A 381 -31.05 12.77 6.67
CA ALA A 381 -31.24 12.12 7.95
C ALA A 381 -30.42 10.83 8.07
N PHE A 382 -29.82 10.59 9.23
CA PHE A 382 -29.28 9.27 9.52
C PHE A 382 -30.38 8.28 9.88
N ASP A 383 -30.41 7.14 9.22
CA ASP A 383 -31.25 6.02 9.59
C ASP A 383 -30.79 5.43 10.93
N THR A 384 -31.67 5.40 11.91
CA THR A 384 -31.38 4.93 13.27
C THR A 384 -31.61 3.41 13.44
N GLY A 385 -32.01 2.70 12.36
CA GLY A 385 -32.39 1.27 12.40
C GLY A 385 -33.75 1.06 13.09
N ALA A 386 -34.46 0.01 12.69
CA ALA A 386 -35.75 -0.36 13.30
C ALA A 386 -35.54 -0.77 14.77
N GLY A 387 -35.88 0.09 15.73
CA GLY A 387 -35.89 -0.28 17.13
C GLY A 387 -35.65 0.82 18.16
N GLY A 388 -35.55 2.09 17.78
CA GLY A 388 -35.27 3.11 18.78
C GLY A 388 -35.71 4.52 18.41
N ALA A 389 -37.01 4.72 18.30
CA ALA A 389 -37.56 6.09 18.25
C ALA A 389 -37.34 6.78 19.60
N ARG A 390 -36.13 7.27 19.90
CA ARG A 390 -35.98 8.38 20.84
C ARG A 390 -36.20 9.67 20.06
N ARG A 391 -37.43 10.20 20.20
CA ARG A 391 -37.74 11.59 19.88
C ARG A 391 -36.75 12.48 20.66
N GLY A 392 -35.76 13.00 19.99
CA GLY A 392 -34.77 13.91 20.57
C GLY A 392 -34.08 14.67 19.45
N THR A 393 -34.68 15.83 19.07
CA THR A 393 -34.05 17.03 18.49
C THR A 393 -32.93 16.81 17.43
N GLU A 394 -33.12 15.92 16.47
CA GLU A 394 -32.43 16.06 15.18
C GLU A 394 -33.18 17.10 14.34
N PRO A 395 -32.50 18.10 13.73
CA PRO A 395 -33.16 19.01 12.81
C PRO A 395 -33.82 18.21 11.69
N LEU A 396 -35.03 18.60 11.29
CA LEU A 396 -35.76 18.01 10.17
C LEU A 396 -34.83 17.85 8.96
N ALA A 397 -34.86 16.69 8.34
CA ALA A 397 -34.17 16.46 7.06
C ALA A 397 -34.88 17.29 5.99
N ASP A 398 -34.09 17.90 5.11
CA ASP A 398 -34.61 18.68 3.97
C ASP A 398 -34.78 17.79 2.71
N SER A 399 -34.30 16.53 2.79
CA SER A 399 -34.29 15.54 1.70
C SER A 399 -34.98 14.25 2.10
N ASP A 400 -35.63 13.58 1.15
CA ASP A 400 -36.18 12.22 1.32
C ASP A 400 -35.07 11.15 1.39
N VAL A 401 -33.84 11.50 1.05
CA VAL A 401 -32.68 10.62 1.12
C VAL A 401 -32.27 10.40 2.59
N ARG A 402 -32.02 9.16 2.95
CA ARG A 402 -31.53 8.74 4.27
C ARG A 402 -30.20 8.02 4.16
N ALA A 403 -29.34 8.17 5.16
CA ALA A 403 -28.03 7.52 5.22
C ALA A 403 -27.92 6.57 6.42
N SER A 404 -27.42 5.36 6.22
CA SER A 404 -26.86 4.57 7.33
C SER A 404 -25.46 5.07 7.68
N LEU A 405 -24.98 4.83 8.89
CA LEU A 405 -23.61 5.19 9.29
C LEU A 405 -22.96 3.98 9.97
N ALA A 406 -21.94 3.44 9.34
CA ALA A 406 -21.16 2.37 9.91
C ALA A 406 -20.38 2.85 11.14
N ASN A 407 -20.26 2.00 12.16
CA ASN A 407 -19.49 2.26 13.39
C ASN A 407 -19.86 3.57 14.12
N ARG A 408 -21.14 3.94 14.10
CA ARG A 408 -21.68 5.21 14.66
C ARG A 408 -21.21 5.48 16.09
N SER A 409 -21.09 4.45 16.92
CA SER A 409 -20.68 4.58 18.33
C SER A 409 -19.27 5.17 18.49
N LEU A 410 -18.37 4.95 17.55
CA LEU A 410 -16.99 5.44 17.62
C LEU A 410 -16.91 6.98 17.60
N TYR A 411 -17.88 7.66 16.98
CA TYR A 411 -17.90 9.13 16.92
C TYR A 411 -18.42 9.79 18.20
N ALA A 412 -19.01 9.01 19.10
CA ALA A 412 -19.51 9.51 20.38
C ALA A 412 -18.39 9.76 21.41
N SER A 413 -17.27 9.02 21.29
CA SER A 413 -16.15 9.09 22.21
C SER A 413 -14.84 8.81 21.46
N VAL A 414 -14.37 9.78 20.68
CA VAL A 414 -13.09 9.67 19.96
C VAL A 414 -11.93 9.87 20.92
N SER A 415 -10.93 9.00 20.86
CA SER A 415 -9.68 9.12 21.63
C SER A 415 -8.47 8.92 20.71
N ARG A 416 -7.47 9.79 20.84
CA ARG A 416 -6.20 9.66 20.10
C ARG A 416 -5.25 8.62 20.69
N HIS A 417 -5.61 8.02 21.83
CA HIS A 417 -4.88 6.94 22.47
C HIS A 417 -5.38 5.55 22.02
N GLU A 418 -6.53 5.51 21.37
CA GLU A 418 -7.09 4.27 20.84
C GLU A 418 -6.46 3.89 19.50
N THR A 419 -6.42 2.59 19.22
CA THR A 419 -5.90 2.07 17.92
C THR A 419 -6.71 2.61 16.73
N VAL A 420 -8.03 2.78 16.91
CA VAL A 420 -8.93 3.25 15.86
C VAL A 420 -9.24 4.72 16.04
N LEU A 421 -8.89 5.52 15.04
CA LEU A 421 -9.35 6.89 14.87
C LEU A 421 -10.33 6.88 13.67
N PRO A 422 -11.66 7.00 13.89
CA PRO A 422 -12.67 6.69 12.88
C PRO A 422 -12.73 7.77 11.78
N THR A 423 -11.68 7.86 10.97
CA THR A 423 -11.58 8.84 9.88
C THR A 423 -12.26 8.39 8.60
N ARG A 424 -12.57 7.09 8.46
CA ARG A 424 -13.38 6.60 7.34
C ARG A 424 -14.85 6.60 7.74
N VAL A 425 -15.65 7.46 7.07
CA VAL A 425 -17.09 7.58 7.26
C VAL A 425 -17.79 6.99 6.05
N ALA A 426 -18.50 5.87 6.22
CA ALA A 426 -19.07 5.13 5.10
C ALA A 426 -20.42 4.51 5.50
N GLY A 427 -21.24 4.23 4.51
CA GLY A 427 -22.54 3.57 4.68
C GLY A 427 -23.34 3.52 3.39
N SER A 428 -24.62 3.18 3.51
CA SER A 428 -25.58 3.11 2.41
C SER A 428 -26.48 4.34 2.40
N LEU A 429 -26.96 4.71 1.22
CA LEU A 429 -28.02 5.70 1.01
C LEU A 429 -29.31 5.00 0.61
N PHE A 430 -30.43 5.53 1.07
CA PHE A 430 -31.76 5.06 0.77
C PHE A 430 -32.60 6.21 0.23
N GLY A 431 -33.45 5.95 -0.77
CA GLY A 431 -34.28 6.97 -1.40
C GLY A 431 -33.57 7.67 -2.59
N VAL A 432 -32.41 7.19 -3.01
CA VAL A 432 -31.75 7.63 -4.26
C VAL A 432 -32.34 6.85 -5.42
N PRO A 433 -32.79 7.51 -6.50
CA PRO A 433 -33.29 6.82 -7.68
C PRO A 433 -32.22 5.96 -8.33
N PRO A 434 -32.54 4.77 -8.86
CA PRO A 434 -31.56 3.90 -9.51
C PRO A 434 -30.81 4.59 -10.65
N GLY A 435 -29.47 4.53 -10.61
CA GLY A 435 -28.58 5.12 -11.60
C GLY A 435 -28.33 6.62 -11.42
N GLU A 436 -28.83 7.22 -10.34
CA GLU A 436 -28.46 8.59 -9.95
C GLU A 436 -27.38 8.53 -8.87
N HIS A 437 -26.37 9.41 -9.01
CA HIS A 437 -25.32 9.58 -8.04
C HIS A 437 -25.36 10.99 -7.47
N LEU A 438 -25.17 11.13 -6.17
CA LEU A 438 -25.28 12.38 -5.46
C LEU A 438 -23.90 12.92 -5.09
N ASP A 439 -23.69 14.20 -5.35
CA ASP A 439 -22.55 14.91 -4.79
C ASP A 439 -22.82 15.23 -3.32
N LEU A 440 -21.95 14.75 -2.44
CA LEU A 440 -22.13 14.78 -1.01
C LEU A 440 -21.03 15.57 -0.31
N ALA A 441 -21.38 16.22 0.78
CA ALA A 441 -20.38 16.76 1.70
C ALA A 441 -20.60 16.24 3.13
N LEU A 442 -19.49 15.94 3.80
CA LEU A 442 -19.46 15.56 5.22
C LEU A 442 -18.98 16.72 6.06
N ALA A 443 -19.85 17.24 6.91
CA ALA A 443 -19.48 18.22 7.90
C ALA A 443 -19.20 17.54 9.25
N VAL A 444 -18.07 17.88 9.85
CA VAL A 444 -17.68 17.49 11.20
C VAL A 444 -17.63 18.75 12.08
N ASN A 445 -18.39 18.74 13.18
CA ASN A 445 -18.47 19.86 14.10
C ASN A 445 -18.81 21.19 13.41
N GLY A 446 -19.68 21.13 12.39
CA GLY A 446 -20.20 22.30 11.66
C GLY A 446 -19.31 22.83 10.53
N ARG A 447 -18.18 22.19 10.20
CA ARG A 447 -17.34 22.51 9.05
C ARG A 447 -17.27 21.33 8.08
N ILE A 448 -17.30 21.59 6.78
CA ILE A 448 -17.11 20.59 5.74
C ILE A 448 -15.66 20.10 5.82
N ARG A 449 -15.46 18.78 5.90
CA ARG A 449 -14.17 18.13 6.08
C ARG A 449 -13.83 17.12 5.00
N ALA A 450 -14.83 16.67 4.23
CA ALA A 450 -14.65 15.83 3.06
C ALA A 450 -15.83 16.02 2.12
N THR A 451 -15.60 15.76 0.83
CA THR A 451 -16.62 15.61 -0.19
C THR A 451 -16.49 14.25 -0.85
N SER A 452 -17.57 13.74 -1.40
CA SER A 452 -17.60 12.44 -2.08
C SER A 452 -18.77 12.41 -3.03
N ARG A 453 -18.66 11.65 -4.09
CA ARG A 453 -19.79 11.23 -4.90
C ARG A 453 -20.30 9.88 -4.38
N SER A 454 -21.61 9.69 -4.38
CA SER A 454 -22.19 8.38 -4.10
C SER A 454 -22.00 7.43 -5.28
N PHE A 455 -22.09 6.13 -5.03
CA PHE A 455 -21.82 5.11 -6.04
C PHE A 455 -22.62 3.83 -5.77
N ASP A 456 -22.89 3.08 -6.82
CA ASP A 456 -23.36 1.71 -6.77
C ASP A 456 -22.40 0.77 -7.50
N PHE A 457 -22.49 -0.53 -7.26
CA PHE A 457 -21.71 -1.55 -7.96
C PHE A 457 -22.53 -2.32 -8.98
N HIS A 458 -23.85 -2.39 -8.79
CA HIS A 458 -24.77 -3.15 -9.64
C HIS A 458 -26.20 -2.60 -9.52
N ARG A 459 -26.97 -2.64 -10.57
CA ARG A 459 -28.41 -2.31 -10.53
C ARG A 459 -29.14 -3.13 -9.47
N GLY A 460 -29.82 -2.46 -8.55
CA GLY A 460 -30.64 -3.10 -7.49
C GLY A 460 -29.94 -3.27 -6.14
N VAL A 461 -28.73 -2.79 -5.97
CA VAL A 461 -28.04 -2.66 -4.66
C VAL A 461 -28.27 -1.25 -4.11
N PRO A 462 -28.22 -1.06 -2.78
CA PRO A 462 -28.25 0.28 -2.20
C PRO A 462 -27.11 1.13 -2.75
N GLU A 463 -27.38 2.42 -2.96
CA GLU A 463 -26.36 3.41 -3.22
C GLU A 463 -25.46 3.52 -1.98
N TYR A 464 -24.15 3.67 -2.19
CA TYR A 464 -23.15 3.78 -1.11
C TYR A 464 -22.49 5.15 -1.10
N TYR A 465 -21.90 5.47 0.03
CA TYR A 465 -21.00 6.62 0.16
C TYR A 465 -19.77 6.27 1.02
N SER A 466 -18.66 6.92 0.74
CA SER A 466 -17.42 6.78 1.50
C SER A 466 -16.68 8.09 1.54
N PHE A 467 -16.36 8.58 2.75
CA PHE A 467 -15.49 9.73 2.95
C PHE A 467 -14.23 9.31 3.69
N GLN A 468 -13.11 9.90 3.34
CA GLN A 468 -11.88 9.82 4.11
C GLN A 468 -11.60 11.20 4.73
N LEU A 469 -11.62 11.26 6.05
CA LEU A 469 -11.33 12.48 6.82
C LEU A 469 -9.85 12.59 7.14
N PRO A 470 -9.27 13.81 7.15
CA PRO A 470 -8.01 14.04 7.84
C PRO A 470 -8.17 13.77 9.34
N GLU A 471 -7.12 13.25 9.98
CA GLU A 471 -7.14 12.93 11.41
C GLU A 471 -7.45 14.15 12.28
N THR A 472 -7.02 15.34 11.84
CA THR A 472 -7.27 16.63 12.48
C THR A 472 -8.72 17.09 12.46
N ALA A 473 -9.58 16.46 11.64
CA ALA A 473 -11.00 16.77 11.57
C ALA A 473 -11.76 16.34 12.83
N LEU A 474 -11.27 15.30 13.51
CA LEU A 474 -11.85 14.74 14.72
C LEU A 474 -11.17 15.33 15.96
N ARG A 475 -11.96 15.70 16.95
CA ARG A 475 -11.51 16.12 18.28
C ARG A 475 -11.70 15.00 19.30
N PRO A 476 -10.93 14.96 20.38
CA PRO A 476 -11.22 14.07 21.51
C PRO A 476 -12.65 14.25 22.03
N GLY A 477 -13.29 13.16 22.43
CA GLY A 477 -14.67 13.15 22.88
C GLY A 477 -15.68 13.07 21.72
N ARG A 478 -16.83 13.70 21.93
CA ARG A 478 -17.98 13.63 21.01
C ARG A 478 -17.76 14.49 19.75
N ASN A 479 -17.95 13.89 18.57
CA ASN A 479 -17.98 14.58 17.28
C ASN A 479 -19.38 14.49 16.66
N ARG A 480 -19.83 15.60 16.10
CA ARG A 480 -21.11 15.69 15.39
C ARG A 480 -20.87 15.62 13.89
N LEU A 481 -21.36 14.57 13.26
CA LEU A 481 -21.31 14.37 11.81
C LEU A 481 -22.64 14.80 11.17
N ARG A 482 -22.56 15.41 9.99
CA ARG A 482 -23.72 15.71 9.13
C ARG A 482 -23.34 15.46 7.69
N ILE A 483 -24.13 14.66 6.98
CA ILE A 483 -24.01 14.49 5.53
C ILE A 483 -25.08 15.38 4.88
N VAL A 484 -24.70 15.98 3.78
CA VAL A 484 -25.59 16.85 2.97
C VAL A 484 -25.42 16.53 1.51
N VAL A 485 -26.49 16.68 0.73
CA VAL A 485 -26.45 16.70 -0.75
C VAL A 485 -26.08 18.10 -1.17
N LEU A 486 -25.11 18.21 -2.07
CA LEU A 486 -24.69 19.47 -2.68
C LEU A 486 -25.61 19.79 -3.86
N SER A 487 -26.08 21.00 -3.93
CA SER A 487 -26.91 21.52 -5.04
C SER A 487 -26.10 22.36 -6.01
#